data_f6192dcdf072a62d9f8cfb9a37f1891e
#
_entry.id   f6192dcdf072a62d9f8cfb9a37f1891e
#
_cell.length_a   1.000
_cell.length_b   1.000
_cell.length_c   1.000
_cell.angle_alpha   90.00
_cell.angle_beta   90.00
_cell.angle_gamma   90.00
#
_symmetry.space_group_name_H-M   'P 1'
#
loop_
_entity.id
_entity.type
_entity.pdbx_description
1 polymer ?
#
loop_
_entity_poly.entity_id
_entity_poly.type
_entity_poly.pdbx_seq_one_letter_code
_entity_poly.pdbx_strand_id
1 'polypeptide(L)'
;MYPAVVSCQKPGDIIKVGEYLGCVKDYEGNILETSLSDLNGVVLYQAGSLQVIKDGPMITYGSFSRRKDERKEKITNYWAKRSDSFMEQRRAELHSDMADKWLKEIGTFLPDGKLRILDVGCGAGFFSILLAKLGHEVTGIDLTPDMIIHSRELAKEENASCTFEVMDAENPDF
;
A
#
# COMPACT_ATOMS: atom_id res chain seq x y z
N MET A 1 37.86 -18.76 7.56
CA MET A 1 37.12 -18.76 8.84
C MET A 1 36.45 -17.41 8.97
N TYR A 2 35.15 -17.33 9.25
CA TYR A 2 34.37 -16.11 9.10
C TYR A 2 34.07 -15.46 10.48
N PRO A 3 34.07 -14.12 10.58
CA PRO A 3 33.81 -13.41 11.83
C PRO A 3 32.38 -13.62 12.37
N ALA A 4 32.21 -13.47 13.66
CA ALA A 4 30.92 -13.58 14.33
C ALA A 4 30.20 -12.22 14.39
N VAL A 5 28.89 -12.21 14.12
CA VAL A 5 28.04 -11.04 14.38
C VAL A 5 27.57 -11.07 15.83
N VAL A 6 27.72 -9.94 16.50
CA VAL A 6 27.10 -9.69 17.81
C VAL A 6 26.11 -8.54 17.63
N SER A 7 24.82 -8.85 17.57
CA SER A 7 23.74 -7.85 17.56
C SER A 7 23.20 -7.69 18.98
N CYS A 8 22.92 -6.45 19.38
CA CYS A 8 22.30 -6.13 20.66
C CYS A 8 20.79 -5.94 20.55
N GLN A 9 20.26 -5.74 19.34
CA GLN A 9 18.86 -5.42 19.07
C GLN A 9 18.11 -6.68 18.59
N LYS A 10 16.84 -6.79 18.95
CA LYS A 10 15.95 -7.91 18.58
C LYS A 10 14.86 -7.43 17.65
N PRO A 11 14.26 -8.30 16.82
CA PRO A 11 13.07 -7.96 16.07
C PRO A 11 11.96 -7.41 16.97
N GLY A 12 11.43 -6.25 16.62
CA GLY A 12 10.46 -5.49 17.41
C GLY A 12 11.05 -4.37 18.27
N ASP A 13 12.36 -4.32 18.48
CA ASP A 13 12.99 -3.23 19.24
C ASP A 13 12.88 -1.91 18.47
N ILE A 14 12.56 -0.85 19.21
CA ILE A 14 12.52 0.53 18.66
C ILE A 14 13.92 1.11 18.75
N ILE A 15 14.40 1.66 17.65
CA ILE A 15 15.74 2.23 17.51
C ILE A 15 15.69 3.72 17.14
N LYS A 16 16.72 4.45 17.53
CA LYS A 16 16.90 5.86 17.19
C LYS A 16 18.14 6.05 16.31
N VAL A 17 18.15 7.16 15.56
CA VAL A 17 19.33 7.56 14.78
C VAL A 17 20.55 7.61 15.69
N GLY A 18 21.65 6.98 15.24
CA GLY A 18 22.91 6.87 15.97
C GLY A 18 22.93 5.77 17.04
N GLU A 19 21.84 5.05 17.26
CA GLU A 19 21.80 3.95 18.21
C GLU A 19 22.61 2.76 17.72
N TYR A 20 23.36 2.16 18.64
CA TYR A 20 24.21 1.00 18.38
C TYR A 20 23.34 -0.23 18.09
N LEU A 21 23.53 -0.82 16.91
CA LEU A 21 22.80 -2.00 16.45
C LEU A 21 23.56 -3.30 16.68
N GLY A 22 24.87 -3.24 16.62
CA GLY A 22 25.73 -4.41 16.77
C GLY A 22 27.12 -4.21 16.19
N CYS A 23 27.92 -5.27 16.21
CA CYS A 23 29.24 -5.28 15.62
C CYS A 23 29.58 -6.64 14.99
N VAL A 24 30.56 -6.62 14.10
CA VAL A 24 31.23 -7.81 13.61
C VAL A 24 32.52 -7.99 14.38
N LYS A 25 32.79 -9.18 14.91
CA LYS A 25 34.03 -9.54 15.63
C LYS A 25 34.76 -10.65 14.92
N ASP A 26 36.11 -10.64 15.02
CA ASP A 26 36.92 -11.78 14.66
C ASP A 26 36.83 -12.90 15.72
N TYR A 27 37.52 -14.00 15.50
CA TYR A 27 37.56 -15.15 16.43
C TYR A 27 38.31 -14.87 17.73
N GLU A 28 39.09 -13.81 17.76
CA GLU A 28 39.84 -13.36 18.93
C GLU A 28 39.01 -12.39 19.77
N GLY A 29 37.81 -11.95 19.24
CA GLY A 29 36.87 -11.05 19.90
C GLY A 29 37.11 -9.57 19.58
N ASN A 30 38.04 -9.25 18.67
CA ASN A 30 38.27 -7.86 18.24
C ASN A 30 37.15 -7.39 17.36
N ILE A 31 36.72 -6.13 17.55
CA ILE A 31 35.67 -5.52 16.73
C ILE A 31 36.24 -5.14 15.37
N LEU A 32 35.69 -5.70 14.30
CA LEU A 32 36.06 -5.41 12.92
C LEU A 32 35.20 -4.27 12.34
N GLU A 33 33.91 -4.26 12.69
CA GLU A 33 32.97 -3.27 12.19
C GLU A 33 31.89 -3.01 13.24
N THR A 34 31.39 -1.79 13.27
CA THR A 34 30.27 -1.36 14.15
C THR A 34 29.16 -0.80 13.31
N SER A 35 27.94 -1.25 13.57
CA SER A 35 26.73 -0.75 12.91
C SER A 35 25.93 0.17 13.83
N LEU A 36 25.63 1.36 13.34
CA LEU A 36 24.73 2.32 13.98
C LEU A 36 23.47 2.52 13.12
N SER A 37 22.36 2.83 13.75
CA SER A 37 21.14 3.17 13.02
C SER A 37 21.27 4.52 12.31
N ASP A 38 20.89 4.59 11.04
CA ASP A 38 20.79 5.82 10.26
C ASP A 38 19.40 6.48 10.32
N LEU A 39 18.44 5.84 11.02
CA LEU A 39 17.06 6.33 11.13
C LEU A 39 16.41 5.95 12.47
N ASN A 40 15.29 6.62 12.78
CA ASN A 40 14.37 6.18 13.84
C ASN A 40 13.42 5.12 13.27
N GLY A 41 13.29 3.98 13.94
CA GLY A 41 12.49 2.89 13.40
C GLY A 41 12.32 1.69 14.30
N VAL A 42 12.04 0.55 13.69
CA VAL A 42 11.90 -0.75 14.34
C VAL A 42 12.79 -1.78 13.66
N VAL A 43 13.39 -2.64 14.44
CA VAL A 43 14.13 -3.79 13.94
C VAL A 43 13.15 -4.83 13.39
N LEU A 44 13.32 -5.21 12.12
CA LEU A 44 12.45 -6.17 11.44
C LEU A 44 13.05 -7.57 11.42
N TYR A 45 14.36 -7.66 11.24
CA TYR A 45 15.08 -8.92 11.12
C TYR A 45 16.50 -8.78 11.65
N GLN A 46 17.01 -9.86 12.22
CA GLN A 46 18.38 -10.02 12.68
C GLN A 46 18.94 -11.33 12.15
N ALA A 47 20.16 -11.32 11.64
CA ALA A 47 20.82 -12.55 11.24
C ALA A 47 21.07 -13.45 12.47
N GLY A 48 20.50 -14.65 12.44
CA GLY A 48 20.57 -15.62 13.54
C GLY A 48 21.79 -16.57 13.47
N SER A 49 22.71 -16.36 12.52
CA SER A 49 23.86 -17.24 12.33
C SER A 49 25.16 -16.59 12.82
N LEU A 50 26.07 -17.42 13.32
CA LEU A 50 27.44 -17.02 13.67
C LEU A 50 28.32 -16.75 12.44
N GLN A 51 27.81 -16.97 11.23
CA GLN A 51 28.54 -16.75 9.98
C GLN A 51 28.00 -15.53 9.26
N VAL A 52 28.86 -14.58 8.95
CA VAL A 52 28.56 -13.44 8.09
C VAL A 52 28.91 -13.79 6.66
N ILE A 53 27.96 -13.63 5.76
CA ILE A 53 28.20 -13.66 4.32
C ILE A 53 28.66 -12.25 3.92
N LYS A 54 29.78 -12.15 3.20
CA LYS A 54 30.25 -10.88 2.66
C LYS A 54 29.11 -10.21 1.89
N ASP A 55 28.84 -8.92 2.16
CA ASP A 55 27.79 -8.13 1.57
C ASP A 55 26.34 -8.60 1.88
N GLY A 56 26.17 -9.52 2.85
CA GLY A 56 24.86 -9.97 3.33
C GLY A 56 24.29 -9.07 4.43
N PRO A 57 22.95 -8.96 4.56
CA PRO A 57 22.33 -8.15 5.59
C PRO A 57 22.56 -8.76 6.98
N MET A 58 23.09 -7.98 7.92
CA MET A 58 23.23 -8.36 9.32
C MET A 58 22.00 -8.05 10.14
N ILE A 59 21.42 -6.90 9.90
CA ILE A 59 20.21 -6.42 10.55
C ILE A 59 19.38 -5.62 9.53
N THR A 60 18.07 -5.80 9.58
CA THR A 60 17.12 -5.05 8.75
C THR A 60 16.18 -4.28 9.66
N TYR A 61 16.03 -2.99 9.41
CA TYR A 61 15.16 -2.11 10.17
C TYR A 61 14.42 -1.14 9.24
N GLY A 62 13.28 -0.61 9.71
CA GLY A 62 12.44 0.29 8.95
C GLY A 62 11.99 1.50 9.77
N SER A 63 11.77 2.65 9.13
CA SER A 63 11.32 3.86 9.79
C SER A 63 9.80 3.93 9.93
N PHE A 64 9.32 4.57 11.00
CA PHE A 64 7.89 4.69 11.28
C PHE A 64 7.19 5.86 10.58
N SER A 65 7.84 6.96 10.23
CA SER A 65 7.07 8.18 10.07
C SER A 65 7.28 9.03 8.82
N ARG A 66 8.43 9.07 8.20
CA ARG A 66 8.62 9.97 7.04
C ARG A 66 8.38 9.35 5.68
N ARG A 67 8.41 8.02 5.58
CA ARG A 67 8.19 7.31 4.30
C ARG A 67 6.72 7.10 3.96
N LYS A 68 5.78 7.43 4.87
CA LYS A 68 4.35 7.26 4.61
C LYS A 68 3.90 8.28 3.56
N ASP A 69 4.26 9.55 3.75
CA ASP A 69 3.90 10.62 2.81
C ASP A 69 4.64 10.48 1.48
N GLU A 70 5.95 10.20 1.51
CA GLU A 70 6.72 9.93 0.29
C GLU A 70 6.20 8.70 -0.47
N ARG A 71 5.72 7.68 0.25
CA ARG A 71 5.13 6.49 -0.39
C ARG A 71 3.80 6.82 -1.04
N LYS A 72 2.94 7.59 -0.38
CA LYS A 72 1.67 8.04 -0.92
C LYS A 72 1.87 8.91 -2.15
N GLU A 73 2.81 9.84 -2.11
CA GLU A 73 3.18 10.66 -3.27
C GLU A 73 3.65 9.79 -4.45
N LYS A 74 4.50 8.79 -4.21
CA LYS A 74 4.94 7.86 -5.26
C LYS A 74 3.78 7.05 -5.83
N ILE A 75 2.85 6.58 -4.99
CA ILE A 75 1.65 5.85 -5.42
C ILE A 75 0.77 6.76 -6.27
N THR A 76 0.46 7.96 -5.80
CA THR A 76 -0.34 8.94 -6.52
C THR A 76 0.27 9.28 -7.87
N ASN A 77 1.58 9.59 -7.92
CA ASN A 77 2.30 9.89 -9.16
C ASN A 77 2.34 8.70 -10.12
N TYR A 78 2.44 7.48 -9.62
CA TYR A 78 2.40 6.27 -10.44
C TYR A 78 1.03 6.11 -11.12
N TRP A 79 -0.06 6.26 -10.35
CA TRP A 79 -1.41 6.09 -10.86
C TRP A 79 -1.88 7.27 -11.70
N ALA A 80 -1.47 8.50 -11.37
CA ALA A 80 -1.74 9.67 -12.21
C ALA A 80 -1.23 9.49 -13.66
N LYS A 81 0.00 8.97 -13.82
CA LYS A 81 0.58 8.69 -15.14
C LYS A 81 -0.13 7.58 -15.93
N ARG A 82 -0.95 6.79 -15.28
CA ARG A 82 -1.65 5.64 -15.86
C ARG A 82 -3.16 5.84 -15.92
N SER A 83 -3.66 6.93 -15.38
CA SER A 83 -5.09 7.15 -15.18
C SER A 83 -5.89 7.04 -16.48
N ASP A 84 -5.42 7.65 -17.58
CA ASP A 84 -6.08 7.59 -18.89
C ASP A 84 -6.22 6.15 -19.41
N SER A 85 -5.10 5.41 -19.42
CA SER A 85 -5.10 4.02 -19.91
C SER A 85 -5.92 3.09 -19.01
N PHE A 86 -5.92 3.35 -17.71
CA PHE A 86 -6.71 2.62 -16.74
C PHE A 86 -8.21 2.91 -16.90
N MET A 87 -8.59 4.17 -17.12
CA MET A 87 -9.96 4.56 -17.44
C MET A 87 -10.47 3.84 -18.70
N GLU A 88 -9.69 3.84 -19.79
CA GLU A 88 -10.07 3.15 -21.03
C GLU A 88 -10.27 1.65 -20.80
N GLN A 89 -9.39 1.02 -20.03
CA GLN A 89 -9.56 -0.38 -19.66
C GLN A 89 -10.85 -0.61 -18.88
N ARG A 90 -11.14 0.20 -17.86
CA ARG A 90 -12.37 0.09 -17.06
C ARG A 90 -13.62 0.35 -17.89
N ARG A 91 -13.57 1.29 -18.83
CA ARG A 91 -14.67 1.54 -19.79
C ARG A 91 -14.95 0.29 -20.63
N ALA A 92 -13.91 -0.33 -21.17
CA ALA A 92 -14.06 -1.56 -21.97
C ALA A 92 -14.61 -2.72 -21.12
N GLU A 93 -14.17 -2.85 -19.88
CA GLU A 93 -14.64 -3.90 -18.97
C GLU A 93 -16.10 -3.73 -18.54
N LEU A 94 -16.59 -2.48 -18.37
CA LEU A 94 -18.00 -2.22 -18.09
C LEU A 94 -18.93 -2.70 -19.19
N HIS A 95 -18.45 -2.77 -20.44
CA HIS A 95 -19.21 -3.22 -21.61
C HIS A 95 -18.89 -4.66 -22.01
N SER A 96 -18.26 -5.44 -21.15
CA SER A 96 -17.89 -6.83 -21.38
C SER A 96 -18.58 -7.77 -20.38
N ASP A 97 -18.53 -9.08 -20.67
CA ASP A 97 -19.00 -10.12 -19.71
C ASP A 97 -18.25 -10.11 -18.38
N MET A 98 -17.19 -9.34 -18.24
CA MET A 98 -16.50 -9.15 -16.96
C MET A 98 -17.37 -8.40 -15.95
N ALA A 99 -18.15 -7.42 -16.41
CA ALA A 99 -19.08 -6.70 -15.56
C ALA A 99 -20.10 -7.65 -14.92
N ASP A 100 -20.73 -8.50 -15.73
CA ASP A 100 -21.73 -9.47 -15.24
C ASP A 100 -21.11 -10.52 -14.30
N LYS A 101 -19.91 -10.98 -14.60
CA LYS A 101 -19.18 -11.92 -13.73
C LYS A 101 -18.89 -11.31 -12.37
N TRP A 102 -18.41 -10.06 -12.35
CA TRP A 102 -18.15 -9.35 -11.08
C TRP A 102 -19.44 -9.09 -10.30
N LEU A 103 -20.51 -8.65 -10.97
CA LEU A 103 -21.81 -8.44 -10.30
C LEU A 103 -22.34 -9.73 -9.69
N LYS A 104 -22.23 -10.84 -10.39
CA LYS A 104 -22.62 -12.16 -9.86
C LYS A 104 -21.80 -12.55 -8.66
N GLU A 105 -20.48 -12.38 -8.71
CA GLU A 105 -19.59 -12.72 -7.60
C GLU A 105 -19.85 -11.86 -6.38
N ILE A 106 -19.87 -10.53 -6.55
CA ILE A 106 -20.11 -9.59 -5.43
C ILE A 106 -21.50 -9.79 -4.86
N GLY A 107 -22.52 -10.02 -5.69
CA GLY A 107 -23.89 -10.25 -5.27
C GLY A 107 -24.06 -11.42 -4.29
N THR A 108 -23.12 -12.40 -4.30
CA THR A 108 -23.16 -13.50 -3.32
C THR A 108 -22.82 -13.05 -1.89
N PHE A 109 -22.17 -11.91 -1.73
CA PHE A 109 -21.76 -11.37 -0.43
C PHE A 109 -22.59 -10.19 0.04
N LEU A 110 -23.41 -9.61 -0.85
CA LEU A 110 -24.24 -8.46 -0.49
C LEU A 110 -25.53 -8.93 0.19
N PRO A 111 -25.92 -8.31 1.32
CA PRO A 111 -27.24 -8.53 1.91
C PRO A 111 -28.33 -7.95 1.00
N ASP A 112 -29.56 -8.43 1.19
CA ASP A 112 -30.71 -7.94 0.46
C ASP A 112 -31.00 -6.46 0.73
N GLY A 113 -31.53 -5.77 -0.29
CA GLY A 113 -31.99 -4.39 -0.20
C GLY A 113 -30.98 -3.34 -0.66
N LYS A 114 -31.38 -2.08 -0.53
CA LYS A 114 -30.53 -0.93 -0.88
C LYS A 114 -29.50 -0.69 0.21
N LEU A 115 -28.24 -0.69 -0.17
CA LEU A 115 -27.09 -0.52 0.72
C LEU A 115 -26.44 0.85 0.54
N ARG A 116 -25.75 1.31 1.57
CA ARG A 116 -24.73 2.37 1.50
C ARG A 116 -23.37 1.68 1.44
N ILE A 117 -22.63 1.92 0.36
CA ILE A 117 -21.35 1.22 0.08
C ILE A 117 -20.24 2.24 -0.05
N LEU A 118 -19.12 1.97 0.61
CA LEU A 118 -17.87 2.69 0.44
C LEU A 118 -16.91 1.83 -0.39
N ASP A 119 -16.51 2.34 -1.55
CA ASP A 119 -15.51 1.72 -2.44
C ASP A 119 -14.16 2.39 -2.20
N VAL A 120 -13.27 1.70 -1.52
CA VAL A 120 -11.96 2.22 -1.09
C VAL A 120 -10.89 1.89 -2.12
N GLY A 121 -10.23 2.92 -2.67
CA GLY A 121 -9.32 2.77 -3.81
C GLY A 121 -10.09 2.54 -5.10
N CYS A 122 -11.17 3.30 -5.31
CA CYS A 122 -12.12 3.07 -6.41
C CYS A 122 -11.51 3.21 -7.81
N GLY A 123 -10.32 3.84 -7.94
CA GLY A 123 -9.69 4.13 -9.22
C GLY A 123 -10.65 4.89 -10.15
N ALA A 124 -10.84 4.40 -11.38
CA ALA A 124 -11.79 4.98 -12.34
C ALA A 124 -13.26 4.58 -12.09
N GLY A 125 -13.59 4.03 -10.91
CA GLY A 125 -14.98 3.84 -10.47
C GLY A 125 -15.69 2.59 -10.97
N PHE A 126 -15.00 1.57 -11.46
CA PHE A 126 -15.60 0.37 -12.06
C PHE A 126 -16.62 -0.30 -11.12
N PHE A 127 -16.23 -0.65 -9.90
CA PHE A 127 -17.14 -1.28 -8.94
C PHE A 127 -18.19 -0.33 -8.42
N SER A 128 -17.83 0.93 -8.16
CA SER A 128 -18.79 1.96 -7.75
C SER A 128 -19.94 2.09 -8.75
N ILE A 129 -19.61 2.13 -10.06
CA ILE A 129 -20.58 2.25 -11.14
C ILE A 129 -21.48 1.01 -11.21
N LEU A 130 -20.89 -0.19 -11.17
CA LEU A 130 -21.66 -1.44 -11.20
C LEU A 130 -22.66 -1.53 -10.05
N LEU A 131 -22.21 -1.22 -8.83
CA LEU A 131 -23.04 -1.28 -7.63
C LEU A 131 -24.13 -0.21 -7.61
N ALA A 132 -23.85 0.99 -8.13
CA ALA A 132 -24.84 2.03 -8.28
C ALA A 132 -25.92 1.65 -9.31
N LYS A 133 -25.57 0.97 -10.40
CA LYS A 133 -26.54 0.43 -11.37
C LYS A 133 -27.45 -0.64 -10.76
N LEU A 134 -27.05 -1.33 -9.70
CA LEU A 134 -27.89 -2.22 -8.89
C LEU A 134 -28.82 -1.47 -7.93
N GLY A 135 -28.72 -0.14 -7.85
CA GLY A 135 -29.58 0.71 -7.01
C GLY A 135 -29.01 1.01 -5.62
N HIS A 136 -27.77 0.63 -5.33
CA HIS A 136 -27.10 0.98 -4.09
C HIS A 136 -26.66 2.45 -4.08
N GLU A 137 -26.48 3.01 -2.88
CA GLU A 137 -25.88 4.33 -2.66
C GLU A 137 -24.38 4.15 -2.48
N VAL A 138 -23.58 4.60 -3.47
CA VAL A 138 -22.15 4.31 -3.51
C VAL A 138 -21.32 5.57 -3.43
N THR A 139 -20.36 5.56 -2.52
CA THR A 139 -19.29 6.56 -2.43
C THR A 139 -17.95 5.88 -2.74
N GLY A 140 -17.26 6.32 -3.79
CA GLY A 140 -15.92 5.89 -4.14
C GLY A 140 -14.89 6.88 -3.63
N ILE A 141 -13.82 6.39 -3.02
CA ILE A 141 -12.67 7.22 -2.61
C ILE A 141 -11.38 6.68 -3.23
N ASP A 142 -10.50 7.59 -3.67
CA ASP A 142 -9.16 7.26 -4.13
C ASP A 142 -8.19 8.36 -3.74
N LEU A 143 -6.93 8.00 -3.52
CA LEU A 143 -5.87 8.94 -3.17
C LEU A 143 -5.44 9.79 -4.37
N THR A 144 -5.68 9.32 -5.60
CA THR A 144 -5.21 9.92 -6.86
C THR A 144 -6.28 10.83 -7.46
N PRO A 145 -6.07 12.17 -7.53
CA PRO A 145 -7.06 13.09 -8.09
C PRO A 145 -7.49 12.76 -9.51
N ASP A 146 -6.55 12.37 -10.38
CA ASP A 146 -6.84 12.01 -11.78
C ASP A 146 -7.79 10.81 -11.87
N MET A 147 -7.66 9.82 -10.97
CA MET A 147 -8.59 8.70 -10.89
C MET A 147 -10.00 9.16 -10.54
N ILE A 148 -10.15 10.09 -9.61
CA ILE A 148 -11.46 10.65 -9.23
C ILE A 148 -12.08 11.47 -10.37
N ILE A 149 -11.28 12.19 -11.15
CA ILE A 149 -11.77 12.88 -12.35
C ILE A 149 -12.36 11.85 -13.31
N HIS A 150 -11.63 10.82 -13.64
CA HIS A 150 -12.05 9.75 -14.55
C HIS A 150 -13.25 8.94 -14.03
N SER A 151 -13.33 8.69 -12.72
CA SER A 151 -14.48 8.00 -12.13
C SER A 151 -15.78 8.80 -12.30
N ARG A 152 -15.71 10.12 -12.15
CA ARG A 152 -16.86 11.02 -12.37
C ARG A 152 -17.27 11.07 -13.83
N GLU A 153 -16.30 11.12 -14.76
CA GLU A 153 -16.55 11.09 -16.20
C GLU A 153 -17.23 9.78 -16.61
N LEU A 154 -16.65 8.66 -16.19
CA LEU A 154 -17.16 7.33 -16.53
C LEU A 154 -18.55 7.08 -15.92
N ALA A 155 -18.79 7.49 -14.67
CA ALA A 155 -20.10 7.38 -14.06
C ALA A 155 -21.17 8.21 -14.80
N LYS A 156 -20.81 9.39 -15.30
CA LYS A 156 -21.67 10.22 -16.14
C LYS A 156 -21.99 9.56 -17.47
N GLU A 157 -20.98 8.99 -18.15
CA GLU A 157 -21.16 8.23 -19.40
C GLU A 157 -22.10 7.06 -19.20
N GLU A 158 -21.95 6.35 -18.07
CA GLU A 158 -22.74 5.17 -17.71
C GLU A 158 -24.11 5.48 -17.06
N ASN A 159 -24.46 6.75 -16.90
CA ASN A 159 -25.66 7.20 -16.18
C ASN A 159 -25.79 6.61 -14.76
N ALA A 160 -24.67 6.39 -14.10
CA ALA A 160 -24.60 5.86 -12.74
C ALA A 160 -24.54 6.99 -11.71
N SER A 161 -25.34 6.90 -10.65
CA SER A 161 -25.39 7.89 -9.58
C SER A 161 -24.44 7.47 -8.45
N CYS A 162 -23.17 7.90 -8.54
CA CYS A 162 -22.15 7.67 -7.53
C CYS A 162 -21.58 9.00 -7.03
N THR A 163 -21.11 9.01 -5.78
CA THR A 163 -20.27 10.09 -5.24
C THR A 163 -18.81 9.65 -5.29
N PHE A 164 -17.91 10.58 -5.66
CA PHE A 164 -16.49 10.29 -5.70
C PHE A 164 -15.68 11.40 -5.05
N GLU A 165 -14.74 11.04 -4.17
CA GLU A 165 -13.93 11.98 -3.42
C GLU A 165 -12.45 11.59 -3.40
N VAL A 166 -11.58 12.61 -3.51
CA VAL A 166 -10.14 12.40 -3.28
C VAL A 166 -9.95 12.28 -1.78
N MET A 167 -9.58 11.10 -1.31
CA MET A 167 -9.48 10.83 0.11
C MET A 167 -8.41 9.77 0.41
N ASP A 168 -7.69 9.99 1.50
CA ASP A 168 -6.76 9.01 2.05
C ASP A 168 -7.52 7.98 2.90
N ALA A 169 -7.57 6.74 2.45
CA ALA A 169 -8.22 5.65 3.17
C ALA A 169 -7.65 5.36 4.58
N GLU A 170 -6.41 5.79 4.84
CA GLU A 170 -5.81 5.67 6.18
C GLU A 170 -6.21 6.80 7.13
N ASN A 171 -6.80 7.87 6.60
CA ASN A 171 -7.28 9.02 7.38
C ASN A 171 -8.56 9.58 6.73
N PRO A 172 -9.66 8.80 6.73
CA PRO A 172 -10.92 9.22 6.11
C PRO A 172 -11.57 10.35 6.93
N ASP A 173 -12.10 11.34 6.23
CA ASP A 173 -12.84 12.47 6.79
C ASP A 173 -14.31 12.38 6.32
N PHE A 174 -15.12 11.64 7.10
CA PHE A 174 -16.56 11.45 6.89
C PHE A 174 -17.39 12.12 7.96
#